data_58850b37a71f4686866e05f11e23f1cd
#
_entry.id   58850b37a71f4686866e05f11e23f1cd
#
_cell.length_a   1.000
_cell.length_b   1.000
_cell.length_c   1.000
_cell.angle_alpha   90.00
_cell.angle_beta   90.00
_cell.angle_gamma   90.00
#
_symmetry.space_group_name_H-M   'P 1'
#
loop_
_entity.id
_entity.type
_entity.pdbx_description
1 polymer ?
#
loop_
_entity_poly.entity_id
_entity_poly.type
_entity_poly.pdbx_seq_one_letter_code
_entity_poly.pdbx_strand_id
1 'polypeptide(L)'
;MLYDTLKALSQVMNDLQLDVYVVGALARDIAMEILEMPPSPRRTADLDVAIALKDWNQFELLKEHLLENHFVKGKPKQRFYYKGADGNNDYEIDIVPFGELEADEKVAWPPEGNPEMSVKCFKDVMNIADTVVIDDAITVKMAPLSGQFLIKFDTWLDRHLLTDKDAADMLYIMDNFYLAYISFKQPVPDEVQETSESFDLLNGGARWIACEMREFLTNEHLQFYTEKLQEQIELDENSPLIRSMSEKYSASNSHMIVKNALIGMVEVLKKGEDNGDK
;
A
#
# COMPACT_ATOMS: atom_id res chain seq x y z
N MET A 1 7.78 -21.31 2.26
CA MET A 1 7.42 -20.28 1.24
C MET A 1 7.01 -18.99 1.93
N LEU A 2 6.53 -17.96 1.25
CA LEU A 2 6.13 -16.68 1.91
C LEU A 2 5.13 -16.88 3.06
N TYR A 3 4.20 -17.81 2.93
CA TYR A 3 3.26 -18.16 4.00
C TYR A 3 3.94 -18.76 5.25
N ASP A 4 4.96 -19.58 5.10
CA ASP A 4 5.71 -20.11 6.25
C ASP A 4 6.46 -19.00 6.98
N THR A 5 6.98 -18.05 6.22
CA THR A 5 7.63 -16.84 6.73
C THR A 5 6.64 -15.97 7.51
N LEU A 6 5.46 -15.73 6.93
CA LEU A 6 4.40 -14.96 7.57
C LEU A 6 3.89 -15.66 8.84
N LYS A 7 3.78 -16.99 8.82
CA LYS A 7 3.40 -17.79 9.98
C LYS A 7 4.41 -17.67 11.11
N ALA A 8 5.70 -17.81 10.79
CA ALA A 8 6.78 -17.66 11.80
C ALA A 8 6.80 -16.23 12.36
N LEU A 9 6.65 -15.21 11.50
CA LEU A 9 6.55 -13.83 11.92
C LEU A 9 5.35 -13.60 12.84
N SER A 10 4.16 -14.08 12.46
CA SER A 10 2.94 -13.95 13.28
C SER A 10 3.08 -14.58 14.66
N GLN A 11 3.81 -15.68 14.80
CA GLN A 11 4.09 -16.29 16.11
C GLN A 11 4.93 -15.35 16.98
N VAL A 12 6.03 -14.81 16.45
CA VAL A 12 6.87 -13.83 17.18
C VAL A 12 6.06 -12.61 17.60
N MET A 13 5.20 -12.09 16.71
CA MET A 13 4.37 -10.92 17.00
C MET A 13 3.33 -11.22 18.08
N ASN A 14 2.70 -12.38 18.04
CA ASN A 14 1.75 -12.81 19.07
C ASN A 14 2.40 -12.90 20.46
N ASP A 15 3.63 -13.45 20.55
CA ASP A 15 4.39 -13.53 21.80
C ASP A 15 4.70 -12.14 22.38
N LEU A 16 4.89 -11.15 21.51
CA LEU A 16 5.13 -9.75 21.86
C LEU A 16 3.85 -8.90 21.99
N GLN A 17 2.68 -9.48 21.72
CA GLN A 17 1.38 -8.79 21.68
C GLN A 17 1.38 -7.62 20.69
N LEU A 18 1.99 -7.80 19.51
CA LEU A 18 2.05 -6.85 18.42
C LEU A 18 1.17 -7.29 17.26
N ASP A 19 0.47 -6.36 16.65
CA ASP A 19 -0.26 -6.59 15.40
C ASP A 19 0.70 -6.62 14.21
N VAL A 20 0.47 -7.56 13.28
CA VAL A 20 1.14 -7.60 11.98
C VAL A 20 0.22 -7.02 10.92
N TYR A 21 0.66 -5.94 10.30
CA TYR A 21 -0.01 -5.38 9.13
C TYR A 21 0.74 -5.80 7.88
N VAL A 22 0.16 -6.70 7.09
CA VAL A 22 0.73 -7.08 5.80
C VAL A 22 0.47 -5.95 4.80
N VAL A 23 1.52 -5.49 4.16
CA VAL A 23 1.49 -4.40 3.18
C VAL A 23 2.21 -4.84 1.90
N GLY A 24 2.40 -3.93 0.96
CA GLY A 24 3.18 -4.20 -0.24
C GLY A 24 2.52 -5.15 -1.22
N ALA A 25 3.32 -5.81 -2.04
CA ALA A 25 2.84 -6.61 -3.15
C ALA A 25 2.13 -7.89 -2.71
N LEU A 26 2.54 -8.50 -1.58
CA LEU A 26 1.87 -9.69 -1.05
C LEU A 26 0.44 -9.37 -0.58
N ALA A 27 0.24 -8.28 0.15
CA ALA A 27 -1.10 -7.86 0.58
C ALA A 27 -2.03 -7.61 -0.62
N ARG A 28 -1.52 -6.94 -1.66
CA ARG A 28 -2.26 -6.74 -2.91
C ARG A 28 -2.63 -8.07 -3.57
N ASP A 29 -1.69 -9.00 -3.67
CA ASP A 29 -1.91 -10.29 -4.34
C ASP A 29 -2.93 -11.13 -3.56
N ILE A 30 -2.87 -11.15 -2.21
CA ILE A 30 -3.88 -11.81 -1.36
C ILE A 30 -5.26 -11.15 -1.54
N ALA A 31 -5.34 -9.82 -1.51
CA ALA A 31 -6.61 -9.12 -1.70
C ALA A 31 -7.23 -9.43 -3.07
N MET A 32 -6.42 -9.43 -4.13
CA MET A 32 -6.88 -9.75 -5.49
C MET A 32 -7.29 -11.22 -5.63
N GLU A 33 -6.62 -12.15 -4.95
CA GLU A 33 -7.01 -13.57 -4.91
C GLU A 33 -8.36 -13.75 -4.21
N ILE A 34 -8.56 -13.10 -3.05
CA ILE A 34 -9.86 -13.10 -2.34
C ILE A 34 -10.98 -12.54 -3.23
N LEU A 35 -10.67 -11.50 -4.02
CA LEU A 35 -11.62 -10.85 -4.92
C LEU A 35 -11.73 -11.56 -6.30
N GLU A 36 -11.15 -12.74 -6.45
CA GLU A 36 -11.17 -13.55 -7.68
C GLU A 36 -10.66 -12.80 -8.93
N MET A 37 -9.75 -11.84 -8.73
CA MET A 37 -9.16 -11.04 -9.82
C MET A 37 -7.95 -11.74 -10.44
N PRO A 38 -7.59 -11.41 -11.70
CA PRO A 38 -6.40 -11.94 -12.33
C PRO A 38 -5.13 -11.68 -11.49
N PRO A 39 -4.20 -12.64 -11.42
CA PRO A 39 -2.97 -12.42 -10.67
C PRO A 39 -2.14 -11.29 -11.27
N SER A 40 -1.42 -10.59 -10.41
CA SER A 40 -0.47 -9.57 -10.87
C SER A 40 0.55 -10.15 -11.85
N PRO A 41 0.89 -9.45 -12.93
CA PRO A 41 1.92 -9.88 -13.86
C PRO A 41 3.31 -9.96 -13.21
N ARG A 42 3.49 -9.30 -12.07
CA ARG A 42 4.71 -9.30 -11.28
C ARG A 42 4.53 -10.20 -10.05
N ARG A 43 5.36 -11.25 -9.97
CA ARG A 43 5.38 -12.12 -8.78
C ARG A 43 6.08 -11.44 -7.62
N THR A 44 5.51 -11.60 -6.42
CA THR A 44 6.11 -11.16 -5.16
C THR A 44 7.09 -12.19 -4.65
N ALA A 45 8.29 -11.75 -4.27
CA ALA A 45 9.34 -12.59 -3.69
C ALA A 45 9.68 -12.18 -2.25
N ASP A 46 9.22 -11.03 -1.83
CA ASP A 46 9.46 -10.35 -0.55
C ASP A 46 8.15 -10.18 0.24
N LEU A 47 8.26 -10.17 1.54
CA LEU A 47 7.19 -9.88 2.48
C LEU A 47 7.42 -8.49 3.08
N ASP A 48 6.53 -7.55 2.78
CA ASP A 48 6.51 -6.23 3.40
C ASP A 48 5.48 -6.22 4.54
N VAL A 49 5.88 -5.80 5.73
CA VAL A 49 4.98 -5.63 6.88
C VAL A 49 5.20 -4.30 7.57
N ALA A 50 4.12 -3.75 8.12
CA ALA A 50 4.16 -2.60 8.99
C ALA A 50 3.84 -3.02 10.43
N ILE A 51 4.48 -2.40 11.42
CA ILE A 51 4.31 -2.74 12.84
C ILE A 51 4.25 -1.46 13.64
N ALA A 52 3.14 -1.30 14.40
CA ALA A 52 2.97 -0.17 15.29
C ALA A 52 3.82 -0.36 16.57
N LEU A 53 4.74 0.56 16.81
CA LEU A 53 5.66 0.52 17.94
C LEU A 53 5.64 1.84 18.72
N LYS A 54 5.94 1.75 20.02
CA LYS A 54 6.02 2.90 20.93
C LYS A 54 7.37 3.62 20.82
N ASP A 55 8.44 2.85 20.71
CA ASP A 55 9.80 3.38 20.69
C ASP A 55 10.79 2.39 20.04
N TRP A 56 12.03 2.83 19.87
CA TRP A 56 13.10 2.02 19.33
C TRP A 56 13.55 0.87 20.25
N ASN A 57 13.29 0.93 21.57
CA ASN A 57 13.58 -0.20 22.48
C ASN A 57 12.65 -1.37 22.17
N GLN A 58 11.39 -1.07 21.84
CA GLN A 58 10.44 -2.11 21.41
C GLN A 58 10.85 -2.73 20.07
N PHE A 59 11.42 -1.94 19.14
CA PHE A 59 11.98 -2.47 17.90
C PHE A 59 13.20 -3.37 18.14
N GLU A 60 14.10 -3.01 19.05
CA GLU A 60 15.24 -3.86 19.41
C GLU A 60 14.79 -5.17 20.08
N LEU A 61 13.78 -5.13 20.97
CA LEU A 61 13.18 -6.32 21.55
C LEU A 61 12.57 -7.24 20.46
N LEU A 62 11.82 -6.67 19.51
CA LEU A 62 11.30 -7.41 18.37
C LEU A 62 12.43 -8.08 17.58
N LYS A 63 13.49 -7.35 17.29
CA LYS A 63 14.67 -7.86 16.57
C LYS A 63 15.32 -9.03 17.31
N GLU A 64 15.49 -8.96 18.65
CA GLU A 64 16.02 -10.06 19.47
C GLU A 64 15.15 -11.32 19.32
N HIS A 65 13.82 -11.20 19.46
CA HIS A 65 12.90 -12.32 19.30
C HIS A 65 12.92 -12.91 17.88
N LEU A 66 13.04 -12.07 16.86
CA LEU A 66 13.19 -12.55 15.47
C LEU A 66 14.45 -13.39 15.32
N LEU A 67 15.58 -12.93 15.86
CA LEU A 67 16.86 -13.67 15.76
C LEU A 67 16.80 -15.01 16.51
N GLU A 68 16.04 -15.13 17.59
CA GLU A 68 15.80 -16.38 18.34
C GLU A 68 14.90 -17.35 17.57
N ASN A 69 14.09 -16.85 16.61
CA ASN A 69 13.10 -17.61 15.85
C ASN A 69 13.47 -17.81 14.37
N HIS A 70 14.73 -18.11 14.10
CA HIS A 70 15.25 -18.44 12.76
C HIS A 70 15.25 -17.29 11.73
N PHE A 71 15.10 -16.05 12.17
CA PHE A 71 15.34 -14.90 11.32
C PHE A 71 16.79 -14.43 11.40
N VAL A 72 17.30 -13.89 10.30
CA VAL A 72 18.65 -13.34 10.22
C VAL A 72 18.56 -11.90 9.77
N LYS A 73 19.32 -11.02 10.42
CA LYS A 73 19.37 -9.59 10.07
C LYS A 73 19.97 -9.39 8.68
N GLY A 74 19.31 -8.62 7.84
CA GLY A 74 19.80 -8.16 6.56
C GLY A 74 20.72 -6.96 6.66
N LYS A 75 21.32 -6.58 5.54
CA LYS A 75 22.16 -5.38 5.45
C LYS A 75 21.36 -4.07 5.60
N PRO A 76 20.18 -3.89 4.93
CA PRO A 76 19.29 -2.78 5.23
C PRO A 76 18.71 -2.91 6.65
N LYS A 77 18.49 -1.77 7.34
CA LYS A 77 18.07 -1.77 8.75
C LYS A 77 16.65 -2.31 8.96
N GLN A 78 15.77 -2.18 8.00
CA GLN A 78 14.43 -2.76 8.02
C GLN A 78 14.37 -4.24 7.63
N ARG A 79 15.43 -4.80 7.02
CA ARG A 79 15.41 -6.10 6.35
C ARG A 79 15.83 -7.24 7.25
N PHE A 80 15.09 -8.34 7.15
CA PHE A 80 15.40 -9.64 7.73
C PHE A 80 15.23 -10.73 6.67
N TYR A 81 15.79 -11.89 6.94
CA TYR A 81 15.61 -13.10 6.15
C TYR A 81 15.15 -14.22 7.04
N TYR A 82 14.07 -14.88 6.67
CA TYR A 82 13.64 -16.11 7.35
C TYR A 82 14.35 -17.30 6.75
N LYS A 83 15.01 -18.09 7.61
CA LYS A 83 15.61 -19.37 7.25
C LYS A 83 14.54 -20.44 7.32
N GLY A 84 14.05 -20.89 6.18
CA GLY A 84 13.11 -22.01 6.14
C GLY A 84 13.61 -23.24 6.91
N ALA A 85 12.71 -24.13 7.30
CA ALA A 85 13.04 -25.33 8.07
C ALA A 85 14.07 -26.26 7.38
N ASP A 86 14.18 -26.16 6.06
CA ASP A 86 15.17 -26.87 5.23
C ASP A 86 16.54 -26.18 5.16
N GLY A 87 16.65 -24.94 5.66
CA GLY A 87 17.87 -24.12 5.66
C GLY A 87 18.37 -23.69 4.27
N ASN A 88 17.62 -23.98 3.20
CA ASN A 88 18.08 -23.80 1.82
C ASN A 88 17.56 -22.53 1.16
N ASN A 89 16.54 -21.89 1.71
CA ASN A 89 15.93 -20.69 1.14
C ASN A 89 15.88 -19.55 2.16
N ASP A 90 16.31 -18.37 1.75
CA ASP A 90 16.20 -17.14 2.50
C ASP A 90 15.00 -16.34 1.95
N TYR A 91 13.98 -16.15 2.77
CA TYR A 91 12.82 -15.33 2.41
C TYR A 91 13.00 -13.94 2.98
N GLU A 92 13.00 -12.96 2.09
CA GLU A 92 13.20 -11.55 2.43
C GLU A 92 11.95 -10.97 3.09
N ILE A 93 12.17 -10.22 4.19
CA ILE A 93 11.14 -9.50 4.92
C ILE A 93 11.63 -8.10 5.18
N ASP A 94 10.85 -7.12 4.77
CA ASP A 94 11.06 -5.73 5.15
C ASP A 94 10.02 -5.34 6.21
N ILE A 95 10.50 -4.91 7.38
CA ILE A 95 9.67 -4.49 8.51
C ILE A 95 9.77 -2.98 8.64
N VAL A 96 8.66 -2.28 8.38
CA VAL A 96 8.54 -0.83 8.53
C VAL A 96 7.85 -0.53 9.86
N PRO A 97 8.59 -0.04 10.87
CA PRO A 97 7.97 0.40 12.12
C PRO A 97 7.26 1.75 11.90
N PHE A 98 6.15 1.96 12.60
CA PHE A 98 5.41 3.21 12.64
C PHE A 98 4.80 3.42 14.03
N GLY A 99 4.05 4.50 14.26
CA GLY A 99 3.34 4.75 15.51
C GLY A 99 3.99 5.83 16.37
N GLU A 100 4.21 5.55 17.68
CA GLU A 100 4.71 6.60 18.59
C GLU A 100 6.21 6.91 18.38
N LEU A 101 6.96 6.04 17.67
CA LEU A 101 8.39 6.24 17.38
C LEU A 101 8.65 7.16 16.19
N GLU A 102 7.62 7.50 15.42
CA GLU A 102 7.74 8.40 14.28
C GLU A 102 7.89 9.86 14.71
N ALA A 103 8.61 10.64 13.91
CA ALA A 103 8.72 12.08 14.04
C ALA A 103 8.40 12.74 12.70
N ASP A 104 7.51 13.74 12.69
CA ASP A 104 7.05 14.42 11.47
C ASP A 104 6.59 13.43 10.38
N GLU A 105 5.84 12.39 10.79
CA GLU A 105 5.29 11.34 9.92
C GLU A 105 6.38 10.54 9.16
N LYS A 106 7.56 10.50 9.72
CA LYS A 106 8.71 9.75 9.20
C LYS A 106 9.33 8.87 10.26
N VAL A 107 9.92 7.80 9.80
CA VAL A 107 10.74 6.89 10.60
C VAL A 107 12.19 7.01 10.17
N ALA A 108 13.04 7.38 11.12
CA ALA A 108 14.47 7.55 10.90
C ALA A 108 15.27 6.58 11.79
N TRP A 109 15.98 5.63 11.18
CA TRP A 109 16.68 4.58 11.94
C TRP A 109 17.88 5.09 12.72
N PRO A 110 17.95 4.83 14.04
CA PRO A 110 19.09 5.22 14.87
C PRO A 110 20.36 4.42 14.51
N PRO A 111 21.58 4.92 14.88
CA PRO A 111 21.81 6.23 15.51
C PRO A 111 21.90 7.39 14.48
N GLU A 112 22.11 7.10 13.20
CA GLU A 112 22.42 8.12 12.17
C GLU A 112 21.17 8.75 11.53
N GLY A 113 19.96 8.25 11.85
CA GLY A 113 18.71 8.65 11.21
C GLY A 113 18.55 8.15 9.78
N ASN A 114 19.30 7.11 9.37
CA ASN A 114 19.24 6.53 8.03
C ASN A 114 18.96 5.01 8.05
N PRO A 115 18.11 4.48 7.16
CA PRO A 115 17.30 5.25 6.22
C PRO A 115 16.23 6.08 6.93
N GLU A 116 15.70 7.12 6.27
CA GLU A 116 14.47 7.81 6.62
C GLU A 116 13.41 7.38 5.63
N MET A 117 12.18 7.11 6.10
CA MET A 117 11.05 6.67 5.29
C MET A 117 9.80 7.42 5.70
N SER A 118 8.97 7.85 4.75
CA SER A 118 7.63 8.35 5.03
C SER A 118 6.74 7.22 5.57
N VAL A 119 5.97 7.54 6.59
CA VAL A 119 4.90 6.70 7.14
C VAL A 119 3.62 7.52 7.32
N LYS A 120 3.52 8.63 6.57
CA LYS A 120 2.46 9.63 6.66
C LYS A 120 1.05 9.02 6.66
N CYS A 121 0.74 8.14 5.72
CA CYS A 121 -0.58 7.54 5.61
C CYS A 121 -0.80 6.31 6.52
N PHE A 122 0.23 5.82 7.22
CA PHE A 122 0.16 4.51 7.88
C PHE A 122 -0.91 4.46 8.97
N LYS A 123 -1.04 5.49 9.81
CA LYS A 123 -2.07 5.52 10.85
C LYS A 123 -3.48 5.47 10.25
N ASP A 124 -3.74 6.27 9.23
CA ASP A 124 -5.06 6.32 8.58
C ASP A 124 -5.39 4.95 7.97
N VAL A 125 -4.46 4.38 7.21
CA VAL A 125 -4.64 3.09 6.53
C VAL A 125 -4.75 1.93 7.52
N MET A 126 -3.95 1.90 8.58
CA MET A 126 -3.98 0.81 9.55
C MET A 126 -5.23 0.84 10.44
N ASN A 127 -5.85 2.02 10.62
CA ASN A 127 -7.12 2.14 11.33
C ASN A 127 -8.29 1.45 10.62
N ILE A 128 -8.21 1.28 9.30
CA ILE A 128 -9.22 0.60 8.46
C ILE A 128 -8.78 -0.78 8.00
N ALA A 129 -7.65 -1.29 8.51
CA ALA A 129 -7.14 -2.61 8.14
C ALA A 129 -8.06 -3.72 8.64
N ASP A 130 -8.41 -4.64 7.75
CA ASP A 130 -9.21 -5.82 8.07
C ASP A 130 -8.37 -6.93 8.68
N THR A 131 -9.01 -7.74 9.52
CA THR A 131 -8.41 -8.99 10.00
C THR A 131 -8.65 -10.09 8.99
N VAL A 132 -7.59 -10.64 8.42
CA VAL A 132 -7.62 -11.70 7.42
C VAL A 132 -7.03 -12.98 7.98
N VAL A 133 -7.71 -14.10 7.75
CA VAL A 133 -7.20 -15.44 8.08
C VAL A 133 -6.69 -16.11 6.80
N ILE A 134 -5.41 -16.45 6.77
CA ILE A 134 -4.72 -17.05 5.63
C ILE A 134 -4.48 -18.53 5.96
N ASP A 135 -4.83 -19.44 5.04
CA ASP A 135 -4.67 -20.89 5.17
C ASP A 135 -5.24 -21.47 6.49
N ASP A 136 -6.35 -20.92 6.99
CA ASP A 136 -7.01 -21.29 8.26
C ASP A 136 -6.09 -21.27 9.50
N ALA A 137 -4.93 -20.67 9.41
CA ALA A 137 -3.90 -20.77 10.46
C ALA A 137 -3.18 -19.46 10.81
N ILE A 138 -3.16 -18.49 9.93
CA ILE A 138 -2.41 -17.24 10.12
C ILE A 138 -3.37 -16.08 10.15
N THR A 139 -3.47 -15.42 11.30
CA THR A 139 -4.27 -14.19 11.44
C THR A 139 -3.36 -12.98 11.33
N VAL A 140 -3.67 -12.09 10.40
CA VAL A 140 -2.95 -10.82 10.16
C VAL A 140 -3.93 -9.69 9.92
N LYS A 141 -3.46 -8.47 10.07
CA LYS A 141 -4.19 -7.30 9.58
C LYS A 141 -3.70 -6.95 8.18
N MET A 142 -4.60 -6.54 7.32
CA MET A 142 -4.28 -6.20 5.94
C MET A 142 -5.02 -4.93 5.54
N ALA A 143 -4.31 -3.98 4.95
CA ALA A 143 -4.90 -2.78 4.40
C ALA A 143 -5.83 -3.13 3.22
N PRO A 144 -7.01 -2.50 3.09
CA PRO A 144 -7.84 -2.62 1.89
C PRO A 144 -7.10 -2.09 0.66
N LEU A 145 -7.57 -2.42 -0.54
CA LEU A 145 -6.90 -2.05 -1.79
C LEU A 145 -6.70 -0.54 -1.95
N SER A 146 -7.65 0.28 -1.49
CA SER A 146 -7.54 1.74 -1.48
C SER A 146 -6.41 2.23 -0.55
N GLY A 147 -6.28 1.62 0.62
CA GLY A 147 -5.16 1.89 1.54
C GLY A 147 -3.82 1.44 0.96
N GLN A 148 -3.78 0.30 0.27
CA GLN A 148 -2.57 -0.17 -0.41
C GLN A 148 -2.17 0.75 -1.57
N PHE A 149 -3.15 1.26 -2.34
CA PHE A 149 -2.90 2.29 -3.35
C PHE A 149 -2.23 3.51 -2.73
N LEU A 150 -2.76 3.98 -1.60
CA LEU A 150 -2.23 5.16 -0.92
C LEU A 150 -0.81 4.95 -0.38
N ILE A 151 -0.52 3.81 0.25
CA ILE A 151 0.84 3.45 0.69
C ILE A 151 1.81 3.44 -0.51
N LYS A 152 1.37 2.91 -1.66
CA LYS A 152 2.18 2.92 -2.88
C LYS A 152 2.40 4.33 -3.43
N PHE A 153 1.40 5.20 -3.34
CA PHE A 153 1.54 6.59 -3.75
C PHE A 153 2.50 7.36 -2.84
N ASP A 154 2.36 7.22 -1.52
CA ASP A 154 3.28 7.83 -0.55
C ASP A 154 4.72 7.35 -0.76
N THR A 155 4.91 6.05 -0.93
CA THR A 155 6.22 5.46 -1.25
C THR A 155 6.78 5.95 -2.59
N TRP A 156 5.91 6.12 -3.60
CA TRP A 156 6.30 6.65 -4.90
C TRP A 156 6.80 8.10 -4.80
N LEU A 157 6.16 8.94 -3.99
CA LEU A 157 6.61 10.30 -3.74
C LEU A 157 8.05 10.34 -3.21
N ASP A 158 8.43 9.38 -2.37
CA ASP A 158 9.78 9.29 -1.79
C ASP A 158 10.84 8.76 -2.76
N ARG A 159 10.49 7.81 -3.65
CA ARG A 159 11.51 7.03 -4.38
C ARG A 159 11.30 6.83 -5.88
N HIS A 160 10.38 7.57 -6.52
CA HIS A 160 10.09 7.41 -7.96
C HIS A 160 11.29 7.63 -8.88
N LEU A 161 12.31 8.37 -8.44
CA LEU A 161 13.56 8.54 -9.18
C LEU A 161 14.45 7.29 -9.19
N LEU A 162 14.18 6.33 -8.28
CA LEU A 162 14.98 5.10 -8.13
C LEU A 162 14.29 3.88 -8.74
N THR A 163 12.95 3.88 -8.79
CA THR A 163 12.14 2.74 -9.24
C THR A 163 10.75 3.17 -9.70
N ASP A 164 10.21 2.44 -10.67
CA ASP A 164 8.85 2.61 -11.20
C ASP A 164 7.86 1.57 -10.67
N LYS A 165 8.29 0.71 -9.74
CA LYS A 165 7.50 -0.41 -9.23
C LYS A 165 6.19 0.04 -8.59
N ASP A 166 6.22 1.13 -7.83
CA ASP A 166 5.05 1.63 -7.10
C ASP A 166 3.99 2.18 -8.06
N ALA A 167 4.39 2.85 -9.15
CA ALA A 167 3.48 3.28 -10.20
C ALA A 167 2.80 2.10 -10.92
N ALA A 168 3.53 1.00 -11.15
CA ALA A 168 2.97 -0.22 -11.73
C ALA A 168 1.97 -0.90 -10.80
N ASP A 169 2.27 -0.95 -9.49
CA ASP A 169 1.37 -1.52 -8.49
C ASP A 169 0.09 -0.68 -8.35
N MET A 170 0.19 0.65 -8.33
CA MET A 170 -0.96 1.57 -8.33
C MET A 170 -1.84 1.39 -9.57
N LEU A 171 -1.23 1.34 -10.76
CA LEU A 171 -1.96 1.11 -12.00
C LEU A 171 -2.72 -0.22 -11.97
N TYR A 172 -2.08 -1.30 -11.52
CA TYR A 172 -2.71 -2.61 -11.41
C TYR A 172 -3.91 -2.60 -10.44
N ILE A 173 -3.78 -1.91 -9.29
CA ILE A 173 -4.89 -1.76 -8.35
C ILE A 173 -6.04 -0.99 -9.02
N MET A 174 -5.78 0.16 -9.63
CA MET A 174 -6.81 0.98 -10.29
C MET A 174 -7.54 0.21 -11.39
N ASP A 175 -6.82 -0.53 -12.23
CA ASP A 175 -7.36 -1.24 -13.40
C ASP A 175 -8.30 -2.39 -13.00
N ASN A 176 -8.07 -3.01 -11.84
CA ASN A 176 -8.88 -4.13 -11.36
C ASN A 176 -9.92 -3.75 -10.30
N PHE A 177 -9.82 -2.56 -9.69
CA PHE A 177 -10.62 -2.18 -8.53
C PHE A 177 -12.13 -2.20 -8.80
N TYR A 178 -12.56 -1.58 -9.90
CA TYR A 178 -13.99 -1.51 -10.25
C TYR A 178 -14.60 -2.89 -10.43
N LEU A 179 -13.95 -3.77 -11.21
CA LEU A 179 -14.44 -5.12 -11.44
C LEU A 179 -14.43 -5.99 -10.18
N ALA A 180 -13.40 -5.85 -9.35
CA ALA A 180 -13.29 -6.56 -8.07
C ALA A 180 -14.52 -6.25 -7.17
N TYR A 181 -14.82 -4.99 -6.98
CA TYR A 181 -15.89 -4.57 -6.08
C TYR A 181 -17.30 -4.84 -6.63
N ILE A 182 -17.52 -4.70 -7.95
CA ILE A 182 -18.77 -5.09 -8.59
C ILE A 182 -19.02 -6.61 -8.47
N SER A 183 -18.00 -7.44 -8.64
CA SER A 183 -18.11 -8.90 -8.52
C SER A 183 -18.58 -9.31 -7.12
N PHE A 184 -18.17 -8.57 -6.09
CA PHE A 184 -18.59 -8.76 -4.71
C PHE A 184 -19.86 -8.00 -4.33
N LYS A 185 -20.59 -7.45 -5.33
CA LYS A 185 -21.87 -6.74 -5.15
C LYS A 185 -21.78 -5.58 -4.16
N GLN A 186 -20.63 -4.94 -4.08
CA GLN A 186 -20.49 -3.70 -3.32
C GLN A 186 -21.35 -2.60 -3.98
N PRO A 187 -22.00 -1.73 -3.19
CA PRO A 187 -22.77 -0.63 -3.74
C PRO A 187 -21.82 0.34 -4.45
N VAL A 188 -22.12 0.64 -5.72
CA VAL A 188 -21.32 1.58 -6.51
C VAL A 188 -21.60 3.00 -6.03
N PRO A 189 -20.57 3.76 -5.61
CA PRO A 189 -20.76 5.16 -5.23
C PRO A 189 -21.30 6.01 -6.38
N ASP A 190 -22.06 7.05 -6.08
CA ASP A 190 -22.66 7.93 -7.10
C ASP A 190 -21.59 8.59 -7.99
N GLU A 191 -20.42 8.89 -7.44
CA GLU A 191 -19.28 9.45 -8.14
C GLU A 191 -18.64 8.51 -9.17
N VAL A 192 -18.96 7.22 -9.09
CA VAL A 192 -18.40 6.14 -9.93
C VAL A 192 -19.40 5.65 -10.98
N GLN A 193 -20.66 6.10 -10.91
CA GLN A 193 -21.69 5.62 -11.84
C GLN A 193 -21.37 5.97 -13.30
N GLU A 194 -21.74 5.05 -14.20
CA GLU A 194 -21.52 5.15 -15.64
C GLU A 194 -22.39 6.25 -16.27
N THR A 195 -22.12 7.51 -15.96
CA THR A 195 -22.90 8.66 -16.44
C THR A 195 -22.30 9.35 -17.64
N SER A 196 -21.12 8.96 -18.11
CA SER A 196 -20.43 9.62 -19.23
C SER A 196 -20.04 8.65 -20.36
N GLU A 197 -20.05 9.15 -21.60
CA GLU A 197 -19.53 8.43 -22.77
C GLU A 197 -18.01 8.10 -22.65
N SER A 198 -17.33 8.67 -21.66
CA SER A 198 -15.90 8.49 -21.39
C SER A 198 -15.60 7.56 -20.21
N PHE A 199 -16.62 6.84 -19.68
CA PHE A 199 -16.37 5.87 -18.61
C PHE A 199 -15.48 4.73 -19.11
N ASP A 200 -14.41 4.47 -18.41
CA ASP A 200 -13.58 3.28 -18.57
C ASP A 200 -13.29 2.66 -17.18
N LEU A 201 -12.84 1.40 -17.18
CA LEU A 201 -12.61 0.64 -15.94
C LEU A 201 -11.52 1.29 -15.07
N LEU A 202 -10.48 1.83 -15.68
CA LEU A 202 -9.40 2.50 -14.95
C LEU A 202 -9.90 3.78 -14.26
N ASN A 203 -10.72 4.58 -14.96
CA ASN A 203 -11.33 5.79 -14.39
C ASN A 203 -12.32 5.41 -13.26
N GLY A 204 -13.15 4.40 -13.47
CA GLY A 204 -14.07 3.88 -12.47
C GLY A 204 -13.36 3.41 -11.21
N GLY A 205 -12.28 2.64 -11.35
CA GLY A 205 -11.44 2.18 -10.24
C GLY A 205 -10.78 3.34 -9.50
N ALA A 206 -10.20 4.30 -10.24
CA ALA A 206 -9.57 5.48 -9.65
C ALA A 206 -10.55 6.32 -8.82
N ARG A 207 -11.77 6.57 -9.34
CA ARG A 207 -12.81 7.29 -8.63
C ARG A 207 -13.27 6.55 -7.37
N TRP A 208 -13.42 5.22 -7.45
CA TRP A 208 -13.85 4.42 -6.30
C TRP A 208 -12.79 4.42 -5.19
N ILE A 209 -11.51 4.24 -5.54
CA ILE A 209 -10.40 4.39 -4.60
C ILE A 209 -10.47 5.76 -3.91
N ALA A 210 -10.72 6.83 -4.66
CA ALA A 210 -10.83 8.18 -4.11
C ALA A 210 -12.03 8.33 -3.15
N CYS A 211 -13.19 7.69 -3.44
CA CYS A 211 -14.31 7.67 -2.52
C CYS A 211 -13.92 7.06 -1.16
N GLU A 212 -13.25 5.90 -1.18
CA GLU A 212 -12.77 5.25 0.04
C GLU A 212 -11.69 6.08 0.76
N MET A 213 -10.71 6.64 0.03
CA MET A 213 -9.68 7.51 0.60
C MET A 213 -10.28 8.69 1.35
N ARG A 214 -11.33 9.28 0.83
CA ARG A 214 -12.05 10.40 1.45
C ARG A 214 -12.72 10.02 2.78
N GLU A 215 -13.07 8.74 2.97
CA GLU A 215 -13.72 8.25 4.18
C GLU A 215 -12.73 8.01 5.33
N PHE A 216 -11.49 7.62 5.03
CA PHE A 216 -10.54 7.25 6.08
C PHE A 216 -9.42 8.27 6.29
N LEU A 217 -9.14 9.16 5.35
CA LEU A 217 -8.10 10.17 5.51
C LEU A 217 -8.54 11.32 6.42
N THR A 218 -7.59 11.84 7.21
CA THR A 218 -7.75 13.14 7.84
C THR A 218 -7.84 14.24 6.79
N ASN A 219 -8.44 15.39 7.12
CA ASN A 219 -8.53 16.51 6.18
C ASN A 219 -7.14 16.99 5.72
N GLU A 220 -6.15 16.99 6.61
CA GLU A 220 -4.77 17.37 6.28
C GLU A 220 -4.15 16.41 5.26
N HIS A 221 -4.28 15.10 5.47
CA HIS A 221 -3.76 14.10 4.54
C HIS A 221 -4.54 14.08 3.22
N LEU A 222 -5.86 14.25 3.28
CA LEU A 222 -6.70 14.35 2.09
C LEU A 222 -6.23 15.51 1.20
N GLN A 223 -6.05 16.69 1.77
CA GLN A 223 -5.53 17.86 1.07
C GLN A 223 -4.13 17.58 0.49
N PHE A 224 -3.21 17.06 1.31
CA PHE A 224 -1.84 16.77 0.88
C PHE A 224 -1.81 15.83 -0.35
N TYR A 225 -2.51 14.69 -0.30
CA TYR A 225 -2.49 13.75 -1.41
C TYR A 225 -3.26 14.26 -2.63
N THR A 226 -4.31 15.04 -2.44
CA THR A 226 -5.02 15.71 -3.53
C THR A 226 -4.10 16.70 -4.27
N GLU A 227 -3.35 17.52 -3.53
CA GLU A 227 -2.38 18.45 -4.11
C GLU A 227 -1.27 17.71 -4.86
N LYS A 228 -0.73 16.60 -4.29
CA LYS A 228 0.32 15.80 -4.94
C LYS A 228 -0.15 15.13 -6.24
N LEU A 229 -1.38 14.64 -6.29
CA LEU A 229 -1.98 14.12 -7.53
C LEU A 229 -2.22 15.25 -8.55
N GLN A 230 -2.71 16.41 -8.10
CA GLN A 230 -2.93 17.57 -8.94
C GLN A 230 -1.62 18.07 -9.58
N GLU A 231 -0.52 18.14 -8.83
CA GLU A 231 0.83 18.44 -9.34
C GLU A 231 1.20 17.52 -10.52
N GLN A 232 0.93 16.20 -10.40
CA GLN A 232 1.23 15.25 -11.47
C GLN A 232 0.36 15.47 -12.71
N ILE A 233 -0.91 15.81 -12.54
CA ILE A 233 -1.83 16.12 -13.65
C ILE A 233 -1.38 17.39 -14.40
N GLU A 234 -0.92 18.41 -13.69
CA GLU A 234 -0.46 19.69 -14.24
C GLU A 234 0.85 19.56 -15.02
N LEU A 235 1.74 18.67 -14.58
CA LEU A 235 2.97 18.33 -15.30
C LEU A 235 2.69 17.64 -16.66
N ASP A 236 1.55 17.02 -16.82
CA ASP A 236 1.07 16.36 -18.05
C ASP A 236 2.11 15.41 -18.69
N GLU A 237 2.59 15.69 -19.89
CA GLU A 237 3.61 14.89 -20.58
C GLU A 237 4.94 14.81 -19.80
N ASN A 238 5.21 15.75 -18.91
CA ASN A 238 6.38 15.76 -18.06
C ASN A 238 6.17 15.04 -16.72
N SER A 239 4.95 14.57 -16.42
CA SER A 239 4.68 13.84 -15.20
C SER A 239 5.39 12.49 -15.16
N PRO A 240 6.28 12.25 -14.19
CA PRO A 240 6.89 10.93 -14.05
C PRO A 240 5.86 9.86 -13.67
N LEU A 241 4.79 10.19 -12.94
CA LEU A 241 3.73 9.25 -12.58
C LEU A 241 2.93 8.82 -13.81
N ILE A 242 2.38 9.78 -14.56
CA ILE A 242 1.55 9.51 -15.74
C ILE A 242 2.37 8.73 -16.77
N ARG A 243 3.61 9.13 -17.02
CA ARG A 243 4.49 8.44 -17.96
C ARG A 243 4.75 6.98 -17.53
N SER A 244 5.14 6.76 -16.27
CA SER A 244 5.44 5.43 -15.77
C SER A 244 4.24 4.50 -15.81
N MET A 245 3.04 4.99 -15.50
CA MET A 245 1.80 4.22 -15.63
C MET A 245 1.44 3.96 -17.10
N SER A 246 1.54 4.99 -17.95
CA SER A 246 1.18 4.89 -19.37
C SER A 246 2.04 3.91 -20.16
N GLU A 247 3.32 3.80 -19.83
CA GLU A 247 4.24 2.83 -20.44
C GLU A 247 3.85 1.37 -20.12
N LYS A 248 3.10 1.15 -19.06
CA LYS A 248 2.66 -0.17 -18.60
C LYS A 248 1.21 -0.49 -18.97
N TYR A 249 0.45 0.51 -19.39
CA TYR A 249 -0.94 0.34 -19.79
C TYR A 249 -1.07 0.05 -21.28
N SER A 250 -1.62 -1.11 -21.63
CA SER A 250 -1.66 -1.61 -23.02
C SER A 250 -2.80 -0.99 -23.83
N ALA A 251 -2.72 0.31 -24.11
CA ALA A 251 -3.66 1.01 -24.98
C ALA A 251 -2.94 2.04 -25.86
N SER A 252 -3.45 2.31 -27.07
CA SER A 252 -2.85 3.26 -28.01
C SER A 252 -2.85 4.71 -27.52
N ASN A 253 -3.75 5.05 -26.63
CA ASN A 253 -3.91 6.37 -26.01
C ASN A 253 -3.71 6.31 -24.46
N SER A 254 -2.84 5.43 -24.01
CA SER A 254 -2.60 5.13 -22.59
C SER A 254 -2.34 6.39 -21.75
N HIS A 255 -1.57 7.36 -22.26
CA HIS A 255 -1.32 8.62 -21.57
C HIS A 255 -2.62 9.38 -21.22
N MET A 256 -3.51 9.52 -22.18
CA MET A 256 -4.78 10.22 -21.97
C MET A 256 -5.70 9.46 -21.02
N ILE A 257 -5.75 8.13 -21.13
CA ILE A 257 -6.57 7.28 -20.24
C ILE A 257 -6.09 7.39 -18.81
N VAL A 258 -4.80 7.22 -18.56
CA VAL A 258 -4.19 7.35 -17.23
C VAL A 258 -4.40 8.75 -16.65
N LYS A 259 -4.14 9.80 -17.45
CA LYS A 259 -4.37 11.18 -17.02
C LYS A 259 -5.83 11.42 -16.62
N ASN A 260 -6.79 10.94 -17.43
CA ASN A 260 -8.22 11.08 -17.13
C ASN A 260 -8.62 10.32 -15.86
N ALA A 261 -8.04 9.16 -15.61
CA ALA A 261 -8.26 8.41 -14.37
C ALA A 261 -7.79 9.21 -13.13
N LEU A 262 -6.60 9.80 -13.20
CA LEU A 262 -6.10 10.66 -12.11
C LEU A 262 -6.92 11.94 -11.94
N ILE A 263 -7.40 12.57 -13.03
CA ILE A 263 -8.33 13.71 -12.98
C ILE A 263 -9.60 13.27 -12.25
N GLY A 264 -10.19 12.14 -12.64
CA GLY A 264 -11.39 11.60 -11.98
C GLY A 264 -11.18 11.36 -10.48
N MET A 265 -10.02 10.83 -10.09
CA MET A 265 -9.65 10.66 -8.69
C MET A 265 -9.63 12.00 -7.94
N VAL A 266 -8.94 13.01 -8.46
CA VAL A 266 -8.83 14.35 -7.86
C VAL A 266 -10.20 15.04 -7.76
N GLU A 267 -11.07 14.90 -8.76
CA GLU A 267 -12.44 15.45 -8.72
C GLU A 267 -13.25 14.88 -7.53
N VAL A 268 -13.07 13.59 -7.23
CA VAL A 268 -13.75 12.95 -6.10
C VAL A 268 -13.15 13.40 -4.77
N LEU A 269 -11.82 13.45 -4.66
CA LEU A 269 -11.14 13.88 -3.43
C LEU A 269 -11.52 15.31 -3.04
N LYS A 270 -11.57 16.25 -4.00
CA LYS A 270 -11.94 17.66 -3.75
C LYS A 270 -13.37 17.85 -3.21
N LYS A 271 -14.30 16.95 -3.54
CA LYS A 271 -15.65 17.01 -2.95
C LYS A 271 -15.67 16.75 -1.44
N GLY A 272 -14.62 16.16 -0.89
CA GLY A 272 -14.44 15.95 0.56
C GLY A 272 -14.02 17.22 1.28
N GLU A 273 -13.26 18.09 0.62
CA GLU A 273 -12.78 19.35 1.19
C GLU A 273 -13.93 20.34 1.45
N ASP A 274 -14.94 20.37 0.56
CA ASP A 274 -16.10 21.28 0.67
C ASP A 274 -17.08 20.89 1.81
N ASN A 275 -17.01 19.68 2.35
CA ASN A 275 -17.92 19.20 3.40
C ASN A 275 -17.35 19.35 4.82
N GLY A 276 -16.13 19.81 4.98
CA GLY A 276 -15.44 19.97 6.28
C GLY A 276 -15.84 21.19 7.12
N ASP A 277 -16.66 22.09 6.60
CA ASP A 277 -17.10 23.32 7.28
C ASP A 277 -18.54 23.23 7.87
N LYS A 278 -18.96 22.04 8.32
CA LYS A 278 -20.26 21.90 9.01
C LYS A 278 -20.13 21.37 10.41
#